data_b9d78fb1161b9e5160695929f5ff2781
#
_entry.id   b9d78fb1161b9e5160695929f5ff2781
#
_cell.length_a   1.000
_cell.length_b   1.000
_cell.length_c   1.000
_cell.angle_alpha   90.00
_cell.angle_beta   90.00
_cell.angle_gamma   90.00
#
_symmetry.space_group_name_H-M   'P 1'
#
loop_
_entity.id
_entity.type
_entity.pdbx_description
1 polymer ?
#
loop_
_entity_poly.entity_id
_entity_poly.type
_entity_poly.pdbx_seq_one_letter_code
_entity_poly.pdbx_strand_id
1 'polypeptide(L)'
;LGDVYKRQGCLRRFSKTIKVIIIGGLIILLMIPMFMIEDLISERGRTQEEAINEVSEKWSLAQTITGPYLNIQYPVTTENNGEKKVSIKDLFLFPDELLVNGQLKTEILKRSIYEVNVYQSELTLKGLFSPEELIKSRVDMEQLQFDRAAICLNLTDMRGISEQISITLGDSVYVFEPGMDNRG
;
A
#
# COMPACT_ATOMS: atom_id res chain seq x y z
N LEU A 1 59.24 33.75 55.18
CA LEU A 1 58.69 32.35 55.18
C LEU A 1 57.24 32.28 54.68
N GLY A 2 56.52 33.42 54.53
CA GLY A 2 55.09 33.44 54.10
C GLY A 2 54.91 33.36 52.56
N ASP A 3 55.86 33.80 51.77
CA ASP A 3 55.66 33.91 50.29
C ASP A 3 55.83 32.57 49.50
N VAL A 4 56.60 31.63 50.05
CA VAL A 4 56.85 30.35 49.42
C VAL A 4 55.61 29.45 49.47
N TYR A 5 54.78 29.54 50.52
CA TYR A 5 53.59 28.76 50.70
C TYR A 5 52.42 29.22 49.80
N LYS A 6 52.36 30.52 49.46
CA LYS A 6 51.35 31.08 48.58
C LYS A 6 51.55 30.66 47.11
N ARG A 7 52.77 30.50 46.66
CA ARG A 7 53.10 30.08 45.30
C ARG A 7 52.77 28.60 45.04
N GLN A 8 52.94 27.74 46.02
CA GLN A 8 52.58 26.28 45.86
C GLN A 8 51.10 26.03 45.75
N GLY A 9 50.27 26.82 46.43
CA GLY A 9 48.80 26.68 46.32
C GLY A 9 48.24 27.10 44.97
N CYS A 10 48.87 28.12 44.34
CA CYS A 10 48.45 28.59 43.01
C CYS A 10 48.84 27.59 41.89
N LEU A 11 50.04 27.03 41.94
CA LEU A 11 50.50 26.02 40.98
C LEU A 11 49.71 24.71 41.08
N ARG A 12 49.25 24.32 42.27
CA ARG A 12 48.46 23.12 42.47
C ARG A 12 46.99 23.27 41.97
N ARG A 13 46.43 24.47 42.05
CA ARG A 13 45.12 24.83 41.46
C ARG A 13 45.20 24.88 39.94
N PHE A 14 46.25 25.47 39.39
CA PHE A 14 46.50 25.57 37.95
C PHE A 14 46.65 24.18 37.31
N SER A 15 47.32 23.25 37.99
CA SER A 15 47.44 21.86 37.53
C SER A 15 46.10 21.11 37.46
N LYS A 16 45.18 21.37 38.43
CA LYS A 16 43.85 20.73 38.40
C LYS A 16 42.97 21.29 37.27
N THR A 17 43.00 22.60 37.05
CA THR A 17 42.24 23.26 35.96
C THR A 17 42.71 22.80 34.59
N ILE A 18 44.05 22.67 34.37
CA ILE A 18 44.57 22.14 33.12
C ILE A 18 44.15 20.71 32.87
N LYS A 19 44.12 19.85 33.90
CA LYS A 19 43.61 18.48 33.76
C LYS A 19 42.17 18.43 33.34
N VAL A 20 41.31 19.26 33.91
CA VAL A 20 39.89 19.35 33.57
C VAL A 20 39.71 19.81 32.11
N ILE A 21 40.50 20.79 31.67
CA ILE A 21 40.45 21.28 30.28
C ILE A 21 40.91 20.19 29.31
N ILE A 22 41.96 19.44 29.64
CA ILE A 22 42.46 18.35 28.78
C ILE A 22 41.39 17.24 28.70
N ILE A 23 40.78 16.87 29.82
CA ILE A 23 39.73 15.84 29.84
C ILE A 23 38.52 16.32 29.02
N GLY A 24 38.10 17.57 29.21
CA GLY A 24 36.99 18.15 28.42
C GLY A 24 37.29 18.17 26.92
N GLY A 25 38.49 18.56 26.55
CA GLY A 25 38.95 18.53 25.15
C GLY A 25 38.99 17.10 24.55
N LEU A 26 39.42 16.13 25.37
CA LEU A 26 39.42 14.73 24.95
C LEU A 26 38.00 14.18 24.73
N ILE A 27 37.05 14.54 25.60
CA ILE A 27 35.64 14.16 25.44
C ILE A 27 35.06 14.73 24.14
N ILE A 28 35.32 16.04 23.88
CA ILE A 28 34.86 16.68 22.64
C ILE A 28 35.49 16.01 21.42
N LEU A 29 36.79 15.69 21.48
CA LEU A 29 37.48 15.00 20.40
C LEU A 29 36.89 13.61 20.12
N LEU A 30 36.49 12.86 21.15
CA LEU A 30 35.87 11.56 21.02
C LEU A 30 34.42 11.63 20.52
N MET A 31 33.71 12.74 20.68
CA MET A 31 32.39 12.92 20.12
C MET A 31 32.38 13.00 18.59
N ILE A 32 33.46 13.47 17.96
CA ILE A 32 33.55 13.58 16.50
C ILE A 32 33.36 12.22 15.81
N PRO A 33 34.11 11.16 16.12
CA PRO A 33 33.88 9.86 15.50
C PRO A 33 32.52 9.24 15.85
N MET A 34 31.94 9.56 17.01
CA MET A 34 30.61 9.09 17.39
C MET A 34 29.53 9.64 16.45
N PHE A 35 29.54 10.94 16.16
CA PHE A 35 28.61 11.53 15.19
C PHE A 35 28.82 10.97 13.78
N MET A 36 30.07 10.73 13.36
CA MET A 36 30.33 10.11 12.04
C MET A 36 29.75 8.70 11.93
N ILE A 37 29.74 7.94 13.03
CA ILE A 37 29.15 6.59 13.05
C ILE A 37 27.62 6.68 12.98
N GLU A 38 27.00 7.60 13.71
CA GLU A 38 25.56 7.83 13.67
C GLU A 38 25.09 8.23 12.25
N ASP A 39 25.81 9.14 11.60
CA ASP A 39 25.54 9.56 10.23
C ASP A 39 25.64 8.37 9.25
N LEU A 40 26.66 7.52 9.40
CA LEU A 40 26.85 6.35 8.55
C LEU A 40 25.74 5.31 8.74
N ILE A 41 25.28 5.10 9.98
CA ILE A 41 24.16 4.20 10.28
C ILE A 41 22.87 4.73 9.65
N SER A 42 22.61 6.02 9.79
CA SER A 42 21.46 6.69 9.21
C SER A 42 21.46 6.63 7.67
N GLU A 43 22.61 6.89 7.05
CA GLU A 43 22.77 6.78 5.59
C GLU A 43 22.50 5.37 5.08
N ARG A 44 23.00 4.35 5.77
CA ARG A 44 22.71 2.95 5.40
C ARG A 44 21.24 2.61 5.53
N GLY A 45 20.56 3.07 6.59
CA GLY A 45 19.11 2.89 6.76
C GLY A 45 18.34 3.52 5.60
N ARG A 46 18.66 4.74 5.22
CA ARG A 46 18.02 5.43 4.09
C ARG A 46 18.26 4.72 2.76
N THR A 47 19.48 4.29 2.49
CA THR A 47 19.80 3.57 1.24
C THR A 47 19.07 2.22 1.17
N GLN A 48 18.86 1.56 2.31
CA GLN A 48 18.03 0.34 2.38
C GLN A 48 16.57 0.63 2.04
N GLU A 49 15.98 1.67 2.60
CA GLU A 49 14.60 2.07 2.31
C GLU A 49 14.43 2.47 0.83
N GLU A 50 15.38 3.20 0.27
CA GLU A 50 15.39 3.55 -1.15
C GLU A 50 15.43 2.30 -2.04
N ALA A 51 16.25 1.31 -1.71
CA ALA A 51 16.33 0.05 -2.44
C ALA A 51 15.01 -0.76 -2.34
N ILE A 52 14.39 -0.81 -1.16
CA ILE A 52 13.09 -1.45 -0.94
C ILE A 52 12.01 -0.76 -1.77
N ASN A 53 11.96 0.57 -1.73
CA ASN A 53 10.98 1.36 -2.46
C ASN A 53 11.14 1.18 -3.98
N GLU A 54 12.37 1.23 -4.50
CA GLU A 54 12.64 1.01 -5.94
C GLU A 54 12.17 -0.36 -6.41
N VAL A 55 12.38 -1.41 -5.61
CA VAL A 55 11.88 -2.75 -5.92
C VAL A 55 10.36 -2.77 -5.83
N SER A 56 9.78 -2.24 -4.76
CA SER A 56 8.32 -2.23 -4.52
C SER A 56 7.57 -1.48 -5.62
N GLU A 57 8.09 -0.37 -6.12
CA GLU A 57 7.49 0.37 -7.24
C GLU A 57 7.43 -0.43 -8.54
N LYS A 58 8.42 -1.30 -8.78
CA LYS A 58 8.45 -2.16 -9.97
C LYS A 58 7.56 -3.40 -9.84
N TRP A 59 7.36 -3.89 -8.62
CA TRP A 59 6.59 -5.10 -8.32
C TRP A 59 5.14 -4.84 -7.96
N SER A 60 4.72 -3.59 -7.90
CA SER A 60 3.45 -3.11 -7.38
C SER A 60 3.42 -2.99 -5.86
N LEU A 61 2.69 -1.99 -5.41
CA LEU A 61 2.42 -1.74 -3.99
C LEU A 61 1.35 -2.72 -3.46
N ALA A 62 0.92 -2.53 -2.22
CA ALA A 62 -0.16 -3.31 -1.63
C ALA A 62 -1.41 -3.30 -2.53
N GLN A 63 -1.90 -4.49 -2.90
CA GLN A 63 -3.05 -4.67 -3.76
C GLN A 63 -4.31 -4.85 -2.95
N THR A 64 -5.36 -4.14 -3.34
CA THR A 64 -6.70 -4.38 -2.85
C THR A 64 -7.57 -4.85 -4.00
N ILE A 65 -8.23 -6.00 -3.83
CA ILE A 65 -9.18 -6.57 -4.79
C ILE A 65 -10.57 -6.34 -4.22
N THR A 66 -11.43 -5.68 -4.98
CA THR A 66 -12.85 -5.47 -4.63
C THR A 66 -13.74 -6.15 -5.66
N GLY A 67 -14.60 -7.02 -5.21
CA GLY A 67 -15.48 -7.83 -6.04
C GLY A 67 -15.15 -9.33 -5.93
N PRO A 68 -15.66 -10.16 -6.86
CA PRO A 68 -16.48 -9.78 -8.01
C PRO A 68 -17.86 -9.23 -7.61
N TYR A 69 -18.40 -8.31 -8.40
CA TYR A 69 -19.78 -7.85 -8.26
C TYR A 69 -20.42 -7.70 -9.63
N LEU A 70 -21.75 -7.87 -9.69
CA LEU A 70 -22.54 -7.72 -10.90
C LEU A 70 -23.09 -6.28 -10.95
N ASN A 71 -22.85 -5.59 -12.04
CA ASN A 71 -23.38 -4.27 -12.32
C ASN A 71 -24.48 -4.40 -13.38
N ILE A 72 -25.71 -3.97 -13.06
CA ILE A 72 -26.86 -3.98 -13.98
C ILE A 72 -27.40 -2.56 -14.06
N GLN A 73 -27.60 -2.07 -15.27
CA GLN A 73 -28.14 -0.74 -15.50
C GLN A 73 -29.68 -0.78 -15.58
N TYR A 74 -30.31 0.28 -15.09
CA TYR A 74 -31.76 0.46 -15.19
C TYR A 74 -32.14 1.94 -15.33
N PRO A 75 -33.18 2.28 -16.13
CA PRO A 75 -33.64 3.64 -16.30
C PRO A 75 -34.51 4.08 -15.11
N VAL A 76 -34.27 5.30 -14.64
CA VAL A 76 -35.12 5.96 -13.63
C VAL A 76 -35.70 7.22 -14.24
N THR A 77 -37.04 7.32 -14.27
CA THR A 77 -37.73 8.52 -14.70
C THR A 77 -37.99 9.42 -13.51
N THR A 78 -37.44 10.61 -13.52
CA THR A 78 -37.71 11.65 -12.52
C THR A 78 -38.53 12.74 -13.16
N GLU A 79 -39.66 13.10 -12.55
CA GLU A 79 -40.48 14.22 -12.97
C GLU A 79 -40.15 15.45 -12.11
N ASN A 80 -39.69 16.51 -12.74
CA ASN A 80 -39.40 17.78 -12.09
C ASN A 80 -40.05 18.92 -12.89
N ASN A 81 -40.93 19.68 -12.23
CA ASN A 81 -41.70 20.77 -12.83
C ASN A 81 -42.47 20.41 -14.12
N GLY A 82 -42.99 19.18 -14.22
CA GLY A 82 -43.73 18.70 -15.40
C GLY A 82 -42.84 18.17 -16.53
N GLU A 83 -41.53 18.25 -16.42
CA GLU A 83 -40.61 17.65 -17.37
C GLU A 83 -40.16 16.27 -16.86
N LYS A 84 -40.31 15.26 -17.72
CA LYS A 84 -39.84 13.88 -17.45
C LYS A 84 -38.40 13.74 -17.91
N LYS A 85 -37.50 13.54 -16.98
CA LYS A 85 -36.09 13.23 -17.25
C LYS A 85 -35.79 11.77 -16.94
N VAL A 86 -35.30 11.05 -17.95
CA VAL A 86 -34.83 9.67 -17.79
C VAL A 86 -33.33 9.72 -17.49
N SER A 87 -32.93 9.06 -16.40
CA SER A 87 -31.53 8.86 -16.03
C SER A 87 -31.26 7.38 -15.88
N ILE A 88 -30.08 6.93 -16.29
CA ILE A 88 -29.64 5.54 -16.11
C ILE A 88 -28.95 5.46 -14.75
N LYS A 89 -29.33 4.48 -13.95
CA LYS A 89 -28.68 4.14 -12.67
C LYS A 89 -28.08 2.77 -12.72
N ASP A 90 -27.08 2.56 -11.89
CA ASP A 90 -26.41 1.28 -11.73
C ASP A 90 -26.94 0.58 -10.47
N LEU A 91 -27.24 -0.70 -10.61
CA LEU A 91 -27.52 -1.62 -9.52
C LEU A 91 -26.31 -2.53 -9.35
N PHE A 92 -25.71 -2.49 -8.16
CA PHE A 92 -24.58 -3.34 -7.81
C PHE A 92 -25.07 -4.51 -6.95
N LEU A 93 -24.81 -5.71 -7.41
CA LEU A 93 -25.12 -6.94 -6.68
C LEU A 93 -23.83 -7.64 -6.30
N PHE A 94 -23.72 -7.96 -5.03
CA PHE A 94 -22.58 -8.70 -4.49
C PHE A 94 -22.93 -10.18 -4.36
N PRO A 95 -21.95 -11.10 -4.40
CA PRO A 95 -22.21 -12.50 -4.17
C PRO A 95 -22.64 -12.74 -2.72
N ASP A 96 -23.63 -13.61 -2.50
CA ASP A 96 -24.08 -14.03 -1.16
C ASP A 96 -22.98 -14.83 -0.44
N GLU A 97 -22.23 -15.62 -1.22
CA GLU A 97 -21.09 -16.37 -0.74
C GLU A 97 -19.91 -16.11 -1.66
N LEU A 98 -18.77 -15.81 -1.06
CA LEU A 98 -17.51 -15.63 -1.76
C LEU A 98 -16.43 -16.48 -1.09
N LEU A 99 -15.95 -17.47 -1.81
CA LEU A 99 -14.82 -18.29 -1.39
C LEU A 99 -13.55 -17.81 -2.10
N VAL A 100 -12.54 -17.43 -1.33
CA VAL A 100 -11.24 -17.00 -1.84
C VAL A 100 -10.20 -18.02 -1.44
N ASN A 101 -9.59 -18.67 -2.42
CA ASN A 101 -8.46 -19.56 -2.24
C ASN A 101 -7.23 -18.94 -2.89
N GLY A 102 -6.09 -18.98 -2.21
CA GLY A 102 -4.87 -18.41 -2.73
C GLY A 102 -3.63 -19.21 -2.35
N GLN A 103 -2.64 -19.14 -3.22
CA GLN A 103 -1.29 -19.60 -2.95
C GLN A 103 -0.34 -18.42 -3.02
N LEU A 104 0.56 -18.34 -2.05
CA LEU A 104 1.57 -17.30 -1.96
C LEU A 104 2.94 -17.92 -2.19
N LYS A 105 3.66 -17.43 -3.19
CA LYS A 105 5.06 -17.78 -3.47
C LYS A 105 5.92 -16.59 -3.09
N THR A 106 6.87 -16.80 -2.22
CA THR A 106 7.85 -15.78 -1.82
C THR A 106 9.12 -15.92 -2.65
N GLU A 107 9.67 -14.79 -3.06
CA GLU A 107 10.93 -14.69 -3.76
C GLU A 107 11.80 -13.62 -3.10
N ILE A 108 13.11 -13.88 -3.01
CA ILE A 108 14.06 -12.92 -2.48
C ILE A 108 14.78 -12.27 -3.66
N LEU A 109 14.54 -11.00 -3.84
CA LEU A 109 15.25 -10.20 -4.84
C LEU A 109 16.46 -9.53 -4.21
N LYS A 110 17.61 -9.62 -4.89
CA LYS A 110 18.83 -8.94 -4.48
C LYS A 110 18.99 -7.63 -5.23
N ARG A 111 19.07 -6.54 -4.48
CA ARG A 111 19.40 -5.23 -5.02
C ARG A 111 20.65 -4.70 -4.33
N SER A 112 21.78 -4.71 -5.05
CA SER A 112 23.10 -4.41 -4.47
C SER A 112 23.42 -5.38 -3.31
N ILE A 113 23.60 -4.86 -2.10
CA ILE A 113 23.83 -5.63 -0.87
C ILE A 113 22.55 -5.94 -0.10
N TYR A 114 21.40 -5.43 -0.54
CA TYR A 114 20.11 -5.58 0.14
C TYR A 114 19.30 -6.71 -0.46
N GLU A 115 18.62 -7.43 0.40
CA GLU A 115 17.67 -8.48 0.05
C GLU A 115 16.26 -7.96 0.34
N VAL A 116 15.39 -8.01 -0.68
CA VAL A 116 14.00 -7.58 -0.59
C VAL A 116 13.11 -8.78 -0.84
N ASN A 117 12.25 -9.08 0.13
CA ASN A 117 11.25 -10.14 -0.02
C ASN A 117 10.09 -9.61 -0.87
N VAL A 118 9.85 -10.27 -2.00
CA VAL A 118 8.67 -10.06 -2.83
C VAL A 118 7.82 -11.32 -2.84
N TYR A 119 6.54 -11.20 -3.17
CA TYR A 119 5.65 -12.34 -3.25
C TYR A 119 4.73 -12.21 -4.44
N GLN A 120 4.48 -13.33 -5.04
CA GLN A 120 3.48 -13.53 -6.08
C GLN A 120 2.33 -14.34 -5.48
N SER A 121 1.10 -13.89 -5.69
CA SER A 121 -0.09 -14.59 -5.26
C SER A 121 -0.90 -15.07 -6.47
N GLU A 122 -1.33 -16.31 -6.42
CA GLU A 122 -2.31 -16.89 -7.33
C GLU A 122 -3.63 -17.02 -6.57
N LEU A 123 -4.66 -16.31 -7.01
CA LEU A 123 -5.94 -16.23 -6.32
C LEU A 123 -7.05 -16.82 -7.19
N THR A 124 -7.86 -17.69 -6.61
CA THR A 124 -9.10 -18.20 -7.21
C THR A 124 -10.28 -17.74 -6.36
N LEU A 125 -11.18 -17.00 -6.97
CA LEU A 125 -12.40 -16.52 -6.35
C LEU A 125 -13.59 -17.33 -6.89
N LYS A 126 -14.43 -17.86 -6.00
CA LYS A 126 -15.68 -18.54 -6.35
C LYS A 126 -16.81 -17.80 -5.66
N GLY A 127 -17.73 -17.23 -6.42
CA GLY A 127 -18.87 -16.48 -5.94
C GLY A 127 -20.19 -17.12 -6.32
N LEU A 128 -21.17 -17.07 -5.42
CA LEU A 128 -22.55 -17.45 -5.67
C LEU A 128 -23.44 -16.21 -5.60
N PHE A 129 -24.15 -15.92 -6.68
CA PHE A 129 -25.13 -14.84 -6.74
C PHE A 129 -26.54 -15.44 -6.68
N SER A 130 -27.35 -15.04 -5.72
CA SER A 130 -28.73 -15.48 -5.61
C SER A 130 -29.69 -14.43 -6.17
N PRO A 131 -30.86 -14.85 -6.66
CA PRO A 131 -31.92 -13.94 -7.09
C PRO A 131 -32.52 -13.10 -5.94
N GLU A 132 -32.30 -13.50 -4.69
CA GLU A 132 -32.88 -12.85 -3.51
C GLU A 132 -32.41 -11.41 -3.34
N GLU A 133 -31.10 -11.13 -3.58
CA GLU A 133 -30.56 -9.77 -3.51
C GLU A 133 -31.17 -8.86 -4.60
N LEU A 134 -31.46 -9.43 -5.77
CA LEU A 134 -32.14 -8.73 -6.85
C LEU A 134 -33.59 -8.37 -6.44
N ILE A 135 -34.30 -9.29 -5.80
CA ILE A 135 -35.66 -9.06 -5.29
C ILE A 135 -35.66 -7.99 -4.18
N LYS A 136 -34.67 -8.01 -3.28
CA LYS A 136 -34.53 -7.04 -2.20
C LYS A 136 -34.25 -5.63 -2.71
N SER A 137 -33.68 -5.48 -3.89
CA SER A 137 -33.36 -4.17 -4.48
C SER A 137 -34.60 -3.32 -4.77
N ARG A 138 -35.80 -3.94 -4.82
CA ARG A 138 -37.08 -3.29 -5.15
C ARG A 138 -37.10 -2.61 -6.53
N VAL A 139 -36.15 -2.89 -7.38
CA VAL A 139 -36.14 -2.47 -8.77
C VAL A 139 -37.03 -3.43 -9.58
N ASP A 140 -37.83 -2.87 -10.46
CA ASP A 140 -38.67 -3.68 -11.34
C ASP A 140 -37.79 -4.50 -12.29
N MET A 141 -37.95 -5.82 -12.27
CA MET A 141 -37.18 -6.75 -13.09
C MET A 141 -37.26 -6.45 -14.59
N GLU A 142 -38.41 -5.91 -15.05
CA GLU A 142 -38.60 -5.56 -16.44
C GLU A 142 -37.76 -4.32 -16.89
N GLN A 143 -37.33 -3.51 -15.93
CA GLN A 143 -36.52 -2.33 -16.19
C GLN A 143 -35.01 -2.63 -16.19
N LEU A 144 -34.62 -3.80 -15.72
CA LEU A 144 -33.21 -4.19 -15.65
C LEU A 144 -32.69 -4.56 -17.04
N GLN A 145 -31.58 -3.91 -17.43
CA GLN A 145 -30.92 -4.16 -18.71
C GLN A 145 -29.89 -5.27 -18.56
N PHE A 146 -30.35 -6.53 -18.56
CA PHE A 146 -29.45 -7.68 -18.44
C PHE A 146 -28.50 -7.85 -19.63
N ASP A 147 -28.87 -7.33 -20.81
CA ASP A 147 -28.03 -7.30 -21.99
C ASP A 147 -26.77 -6.42 -21.82
N ARG A 148 -26.80 -5.53 -20.84
CA ARG A 148 -25.69 -4.64 -20.45
C ARG A 148 -25.10 -4.98 -19.09
N ALA A 149 -25.51 -6.08 -18.52
CA ALA A 149 -24.96 -6.52 -17.24
C ALA A 149 -23.48 -6.89 -17.40
N ALA A 150 -22.67 -6.46 -16.43
CA ALA A 150 -21.24 -6.72 -16.42
C ALA A 150 -20.80 -7.26 -15.07
N ILE A 151 -19.92 -8.24 -15.06
CA ILE A 151 -19.22 -8.65 -13.85
C ILE A 151 -17.95 -7.82 -13.75
N CYS A 152 -17.83 -7.15 -12.62
CA CYS A 152 -16.73 -6.21 -12.34
C CYS A 152 -15.83 -6.74 -11.25
N LEU A 153 -14.53 -6.49 -11.41
CA LEU A 153 -13.49 -6.75 -10.44
C LEU A 153 -12.58 -5.53 -10.40
N ASN A 154 -12.51 -4.85 -9.27
CA ASN A 154 -11.64 -3.69 -9.13
C ASN A 154 -10.33 -4.06 -8.47
N LEU A 155 -9.24 -3.55 -9.01
CA LEU A 155 -7.87 -3.73 -8.57
C LEU A 155 -7.24 -2.36 -8.37
N THR A 156 -6.52 -2.17 -7.26
CA THR A 156 -5.88 -0.87 -6.96
C THR A 156 -4.75 -0.55 -7.91
N ASP A 157 -3.98 -1.55 -8.36
CA ASP A 157 -2.87 -1.36 -9.27
C ASP A 157 -2.78 -2.53 -10.26
N MET A 158 -2.89 -2.24 -11.53
CA MET A 158 -2.83 -3.26 -12.58
C MET A 158 -1.40 -3.69 -12.94
N ARG A 159 -0.37 -2.95 -12.51
CA ARG A 159 1.04 -3.28 -12.77
C ARG A 159 1.47 -4.60 -12.16
N GLY A 160 0.82 -5.01 -11.05
CA GLY A 160 1.11 -6.28 -10.37
C GLY A 160 0.47 -7.52 -11.00
N ILE A 161 -0.31 -7.36 -12.08
CA ILE A 161 -0.99 -8.48 -12.75
C ILE A 161 -0.04 -9.08 -13.79
N SER A 162 0.40 -10.29 -13.54
CA SER A 162 1.30 -11.01 -14.45
C SER A 162 0.56 -11.89 -15.47
N GLU A 163 -0.68 -12.27 -15.17
CA GLU A 163 -1.48 -13.16 -16.00
C GLU A 163 -2.85 -12.54 -16.30
N GLN A 164 -3.48 -13.04 -17.36
CA GLN A 164 -4.80 -12.63 -17.78
C GLN A 164 -5.87 -13.10 -16.77
N ILE A 165 -6.70 -12.18 -16.29
CA ILE A 165 -7.79 -12.51 -15.37
C ILE A 165 -8.95 -13.06 -16.19
N SER A 166 -9.44 -14.24 -15.85
CA SER A 166 -10.58 -14.88 -16.49
C SER A 166 -11.67 -15.25 -15.48
N ILE A 167 -12.89 -15.34 -15.95
CA ILE A 167 -14.04 -15.81 -15.18
C ILE A 167 -14.76 -16.91 -15.92
N THR A 168 -15.14 -17.95 -15.21
CA THR A 168 -15.95 -19.05 -15.73
C THR A 168 -17.39 -18.88 -15.25
N LEU A 169 -18.33 -18.80 -16.17
CA LEU A 169 -19.77 -18.73 -15.91
C LEU A 169 -20.45 -19.92 -16.58
N GLY A 170 -20.91 -20.89 -15.77
CA GLY A 170 -21.37 -22.17 -16.30
C GLY A 170 -20.26 -22.87 -17.08
N ASP A 171 -20.49 -23.14 -18.36
CA ASP A 171 -19.54 -23.80 -19.25
C ASP A 171 -18.69 -22.82 -20.09
N SER A 172 -18.87 -21.52 -19.89
CA SER A 172 -18.22 -20.49 -20.71
C SER A 172 -17.13 -19.75 -19.92
N VAL A 173 -16.00 -19.50 -20.57
CA VAL A 173 -14.88 -18.72 -20.02
C VAL A 173 -14.83 -17.37 -20.71
N TYR A 174 -14.80 -16.31 -19.92
CA TYR A 174 -14.65 -14.94 -20.35
C TYR A 174 -13.37 -14.35 -19.77
N VAL A 175 -12.80 -13.42 -20.50
CA VAL A 175 -11.60 -12.69 -20.06
C VAL A 175 -12.00 -11.32 -19.62
N PHE A 176 -11.46 -10.84 -18.48
CA PHE A 176 -11.66 -9.47 -18.07
C PHE A 176 -10.85 -8.53 -18.96
N GLU A 177 -11.54 -7.55 -19.50
CA GLU A 177 -10.90 -6.44 -20.22
C GLU A 177 -10.60 -5.29 -19.25
N PRO A 178 -9.41 -4.67 -19.34
CA PRO A 178 -9.11 -3.49 -18.56
C PRO A 178 -10.08 -2.39 -18.98
N GLY A 179 -10.92 -1.97 -18.04
CA GLY A 179 -11.85 -0.86 -18.22
C GLY A 179 -11.53 0.24 -17.23
N MET A 180 -11.45 1.48 -17.69
CA MET A 180 -11.60 2.62 -16.78
C MET A 180 -13.10 2.89 -16.64
N ASP A 181 -13.57 3.01 -15.40
CA ASP A 181 -14.92 3.50 -15.13
C ASP A 181 -14.99 4.98 -15.55
N ASN A 182 -15.35 5.19 -16.82
CA ASN A 182 -15.50 6.53 -17.43
C ASN A 182 -16.85 7.17 -17.02
N ARG A 183 -17.27 6.95 -15.76
CA ARG A 183 -18.47 7.58 -15.21
C ARG A 183 -18.08 8.74 -14.32
N GLY A 184 -17.83 9.88 -14.95
CA GLY A 184 -17.82 11.20 -14.34
C GLY A 184 -19.18 11.88 -14.57
#